data_640f9d2502581b723ae6e920a78530cd
#
_entry.id   640f9d2502581b723ae6e920a78530cd
#
_cell.length_a   1.000
_cell.length_b   1.000
_cell.length_c   1.000
_cell.angle_alpha   90.00
_cell.angle_beta   90.00
_cell.angle_gamma   90.00
#
_symmetry.space_group_name_H-M   'P 1'
#
loop_
_entity.id
_entity.type
_entity.pdbx_description
1 polymer ?
#
loop_
_entity_poly.entity_id
_entity_poly.type
_entity_poly.pdbx_seq_one_letter_code
_entity_poly.pdbx_strand_id
1 'polypeptide(L)'
;GNWALFTEKRFLEYNNIMEVFLGISATDGVGIGTAFVIPDPVKRAIPQHRIKIDQLNKGWTRFENAIQAVTLDIADHLDTLSPTDEQDKIQKEVFETYILMLGDPVFLKEVKSFYEEEQFNIEYAVQSKAEEYAARLRNAGNDYLAERAKDITDVFGRVLDEMLDIHPFDIATVPDGSVIVAKTLSSADTIILSKRKICGLALTEGGVSSHVVILARNYGIPTVVGLEEISKKIKTGETLIVDGKGAEILQCPDKSTIADYKAKIREEQQHKLALRAYLNKPAVTKDGTVFKLMANIGTPEEAEIAKAEGADGIGLFRTEFLYMSTQGVSLNAAARSFSEDTQFKAYKKVLETMGDKPVTIRTLDAGGDKIINAVDIPLTEEKNPLMGLRAVRLSLAYPQIFKTQIRALYRSSVYGNLRIMLPLISSQSQVKQCLDLIDEVKNQLREEGIPFKEDVPVGIMVETASAAITSDCLAQVSDFFSLGTNDLTQYTLGIDRENQHVANLYNEFNLAVLRLINLTYSNATAAGKPVAVCGEMAGRQDSIMVLGGMGIRNLSMSPKLISRTKELLSRFTIEELEAISAKHLSKVWDQLNT
;
A
#
# COMPACT_ATOMS: atom_id res chain seq x y z
N GLY A 1 -56.02 -26.65 -22.01
CA GLY A 1 -55.19 -26.68 -20.86
C GLY A 1 -53.71 -26.95 -21.10
N ASN A 2 -53.12 -26.79 -22.31
CA ASN A 2 -51.65 -27.04 -22.49
C ASN A 2 -50.93 -25.94 -23.25
N TRP A 3 -51.53 -24.76 -23.36
CA TRP A 3 -50.89 -23.61 -24.05
C TRP A 3 -50.25 -22.57 -23.10
N ALA A 4 -50.61 -22.56 -21.84
CA ALA A 4 -50.07 -21.60 -20.88
C ALA A 4 -48.70 -22.01 -20.31
N LEU A 5 -48.38 -23.30 -20.24
CA LEU A 5 -47.10 -23.82 -19.74
C LEU A 5 -45.97 -23.81 -20.80
N PHE A 6 -46.30 -23.62 -22.07
CA PHE A 6 -45.33 -23.53 -23.17
C PHE A 6 -44.86 -22.10 -23.45
N THR A 7 -45.65 -21.10 -23.03
CA THR A 7 -45.30 -19.68 -23.16
C THR A 7 -44.42 -19.17 -22.04
N GLU A 8 -44.53 -19.67 -20.81
CA GLU A 8 -43.69 -19.27 -19.70
C GLU A 8 -42.25 -19.84 -19.79
N LYS A 9 -42.07 -21.04 -20.37
CA LYS A 9 -40.73 -21.61 -20.58
C LYS A 9 -39.98 -20.96 -21.75
N ARG A 10 -40.64 -20.32 -22.69
CA ARG A 10 -40.01 -19.61 -23.82
C ARG A 10 -39.71 -18.15 -23.54
N PHE A 11 -40.29 -17.56 -22.48
CA PHE A 11 -39.97 -16.18 -22.05
C PHE A 11 -38.76 -16.10 -21.13
N LEU A 12 -38.26 -17.23 -20.60
CA LEU A 12 -37.05 -17.30 -19.77
C LEU A 12 -35.78 -17.59 -20.58
N GLU A 13 -35.86 -17.84 -21.88
CA GLU A 13 -34.71 -18.07 -22.76
C GLU A 13 -34.31 -16.85 -23.63
N TYR A 14 -35.00 -15.73 -23.50
CA TYR A 14 -34.68 -14.51 -24.24
C TYR A 14 -34.12 -13.47 -23.29
N ASN A 15 -32.79 -13.20 -23.43
CA ASN A 15 -31.96 -12.10 -23.02
C ASN A 15 -30.84 -12.43 -22.00
N ASN A 16 -30.04 -13.45 -22.25
CA ASN A 16 -28.67 -13.45 -21.71
C ASN A 16 -27.70 -13.05 -22.81
N ILE A 17 -27.72 -11.78 -23.23
CA ILE A 17 -26.64 -11.20 -24.02
C ILE A 17 -25.53 -10.92 -23.00
N MET A 18 -24.35 -11.52 -23.21
CA MET A 18 -23.16 -11.20 -22.41
C MET A 18 -22.87 -9.71 -22.53
N GLU A 19 -22.87 -9.01 -21.41
CA GLU A 19 -22.48 -7.61 -21.31
C GLU A 19 -21.13 -7.49 -20.61
N VAL A 20 -20.26 -6.61 -21.09
CA VAL A 20 -18.94 -6.35 -20.54
C VAL A 20 -18.91 -4.94 -19.98
N PHE A 21 -18.55 -4.82 -18.71
CA PHE A 21 -18.36 -3.54 -18.02
C PHE A 21 -16.87 -3.30 -17.86
N LEU A 22 -16.39 -2.16 -18.31
CA LEU A 22 -15.01 -1.74 -18.17
C LEU A 22 -14.87 -0.80 -16.98
N GLY A 23 -13.88 -1.04 -16.15
CA GLY A 23 -13.57 -0.25 -14.98
C GLY A 23 -12.08 0.01 -14.84
N ILE A 24 -11.62 0.10 -13.62
CA ILE A 24 -10.22 0.29 -13.27
C ILE A 24 -9.75 -0.95 -12.50
N SER A 25 -8.63 -1.54 -12.93
CA SER A 25 -7.99 -2.64 -12.22
C SER A 25 -7.55 -2.20 -10.82
N ALA A 26 -8.05 -2.87 -9.81
CA ALA A 26 -7.71 -2.57 -8.43
C ALA A 26 -6.93 -3.74 -7.77
N THR A 27 -7.30 -4.97 -8.11
CA THR A 27 -6.59 -6.18 -7.66
C THR A 27 -6.60 -7.21 -8.78
N ASP A 28 -5.43 -7.72 -9.13
CA ASP A 28 -5.27 -8.74 -10.17
C ASP A 28 -5.96 -10.06 -9.79
N GLY A 29 -6.18 -10.88 -10.79
CA GLY A 29 -6.76 -12.21 -10.67
C GLY A 29 -8.07 -12.33 -11.42
N VAL A 30 -8.57 -13.56 -11.52
CA VAL A 30 -9.84 -13.89 -12.13
C VAL A 30 -10.73 -14.61 -11.12
N GLY A 31 -11.97 -14.14 -10.97
CA GLY A 31 -12.98 -14.78 -10.17
C GLY A 31 -14.24 -15.07 -10.98
N ILE A 32 -14.83 -16.25 -10.79
CA ILE A 32 -16.09 -16.64 -11.40
C ILE A 32 -17.04 -17.00 -10.28
N GLY A 33 -18.20 -16.35 -10.22
CA GLY A 33 -19.16 -16.57 -9.15
C GLY A 33 -20.54 -16.07 -9.49
N THR A 34 -21.44 -16.21 -8.50
CA THR A 34 -22.80 -15.72 -8.59
C THR A 34 -22.86 -14.29 -8.06
N ALA A 35 -23.45 -13.38 -8.82
CA ALA A 35 -23.63 -12.00 -8.40
C ALA A 35 -24.44 -11.92 -7.10
N PHE A 36 -23.92 -11.15 -6.17
CA PHE A 36 -24.65 -10.72 -4.99
C PHE A 36 -24.60 -9.20 -4.92
N VAL A 37 -25.74 -8.58 -5.23
CA VAL A 37 -25.86 -7.11 -5.23
C VAL A 37 -26.19 -6.66 -3.82
N ILE A 38 -25.26 -5.93 -3.22
CA ILE A 38 -25.48 -5.31 -1.90
C ILE A 38 -26.36 -4.08 -2.12
N PRO A 39 -27.48 -3.97 -1.39
CA PRO A 39 -28.33 -2.80 -1.45
C PRO A 39 -27.54 -1.53 -1.12
N ASP A 40 -27.83 -0.44 -1.83
CA ASP A 40 -27.31 0.86 -1.43
C ASP A 40 -27.70 1.15 0.03
N PRO A 41 -26.81 1.78 0.82
CA PRO A 41 -27.14 2.17 2.19
C PRO A 41 -28.46 2.92 2.21
N VAL A 42 -29.35 2.52 3.10
CA VAL A 42 -30.64 3.21 3.26
C VAL A 42 -30.34 4.69 3.54
N LYS A 43 -30.81 5.58 2.66
CA LYS A 43 -30.68 7.01 2.93
C LYS A 43 -31.44 7.31 4.21
N ARG A 44 -30.70 7.59 5.28
CA ARG A 44 -31.29 8.01 6.55
C ARG A 44 -31.98 9.36 6.33
N ALA A 45 -33.28 9.33 6.18
CA ALA A 45 -34.08 10.54 6.17
C ALA A 45 -34.24 11.00 7.62
N ILE A 46 -33.27 11.74 8.14
CA ILE A 46 -33.34 12.31 9.48
C ILE A 46 -34.00 13.69 9.36
N PRO A 47 -35.27 13.82 9.77
CA PRO A 47 -35.92 15.12 9.72
C PRO A 47 -35.34 16.07 10.76
N GLN A 48 -35.04 17.28 10.35
CA GLN A 48 -34.62 18.34 11.25
C GLN A 48 -35.88 18.93 11.92
N HIS A 49 -35.99 18.78 13.23
CA HIS A 49 -37.03 19.44 14.01
C HIS A 49 -36.51 19.85 15.40
N ARG A 50 -37.10 20.89 15.94
CA ARG A 50 -36.75 21.36 17.29
C ARG A 50 -37.52 20.57 18.34
N ILE A 51 -36.84 20.31 19.46
CA ILE A 51 -37.39 19.62 20.61
C ILE A 51 -37.51 20.57 21.81
N LYS A 52 -38.34 20.20 22.77
CA LYS A 52 -38.47 20.95 24.02
C LYS A 52 -37.32 20.66 24.97
N ILE A 53 -36.99 21.60 25.84
CA ILE A 53 -35.88 21.49 26.83
C ILE A 53 -36.07 20.28 27.73
N ASP A 54 -37.29 19.93 28.10
CA ASP A 54 -37.61 18.77 28.93
C ASP A 54 -37.34 17.41 28.23
N GLN A 55 -37.16 17.41 26.93
CA GLN A 55 -36.85 16.22 26.11
C GLN A 55 -35.33 16.01 25.91
N LEU A 56 -34.50 17.01 26.22
CA LEU A 56 -33.04 16.96 25.98
C LEU A 56 -32.40 15.75 26.68
N ASN A 57 -32.66 15.54 27.96
CA ASN A 57 -32.08 14.42 28.70
C ASN A 57 -32.47 13.07 28.11
N LYS A 58 -33.74 12.91 27.68
CA LYS A 58 -34.21 11.66 27.08
C LYS A 58 -33.51 11.37 25.75
N GLY A 59 -33.34 12.39 24.92
CA GLY A 59 -32.61 12.25 23.64
C GLY A 59 -31.15 11.90 23.87
N TRP A 60 -30.47 12.57 24.79
CA TRP A 60 -29.08 12.29 25.12
C TRP A 60 -28.87 10.85 25.62
N THR A 61 -29.72 10.40 26.55
CA THR A 61 -29.66 9.01 27.06
C THR A 61 -29.88 7.98 25.94
N ARG A 62 -30.74 8.24 24.96
CA ARG A 62 -30.91 7.36 23.79
C ARG A 62 -29.62 7.27 22.97
N PHE A 63 -28.94 8.39 22.77
CA PHE A 63 -27.66 8.45 22.05
C PHE A 63 -26.58 7.68 22.80
N GLU A 64 -26.42 7.88 24.11
CA GLU A 64 -25.48 7.14 24.95
C GLU A 64 -25.73 5.63 24.91
N ASN A 65 -26.98 5.21 24.99
CA ASN A 65 -27.37 3.81 24.88
C ASN A 65 -27.03 3.21 23.51
N ALA A 66 -27.24 3.97 22.43
CA ALA A 66 -26.88 3.54 21.08
C ALA A 66 -25.37 3.42 20.89
N ILE A 67 -24.58 4.36 21.42
CA ILE A 67 -23.11 4.23 21.45
C ILE A 67 -22.70 2.96 22.19
N GLN A 68 -23.29 2.71 23.35
CA GLN A 68 -22.96 1.53 24.15
C GLN A 68 -23.32 0.24 23.40
N ALA A 69 -24.48 0.17 22.75
CA ALA A 69 -24.92 -0.99 21.97
C ALA A 69 -23.95 -1.27 20.81
N VAL A 70 -23.60 -0.25 20.02
CA VAL A 70 -22.65 -0.39 18.90
C VAL A 70 -21.25 -0.74 19.40
N THR A 71 -20.82 -0.19 20.54
CA THR A 71 -19.51 -0.53 21.15
C THR A 71 -19.47 -1.99 21.59
N LEU A 72 -20.54 -2.52 22.17
CA LEU A 72 -20.64 -3.92 22.58
C LEU A 72 -20.64 -4.85 21.36
N ASP A 73 -21.39 -4.53 20.32
CA ASP A 73 -21.39 -5.31 19.07
C ASP A 73 -20.01 -5.41 18.44
N ILE A 74 -19.26 -4.28 18.42
CA ILE A 74 -17.89 -4.25 17.95
C ILE A 74 -16.95 -5.06 18.88
N ALA A 75 -17.14 -4.97 20.20
CA ALA A 75 -16.33 -5.71 21.16
C ALA A 75 -16.56 -7.22 21.08
N ASP A 76 -17.80 -7.66 20.93
CA ASP A 76 -18.15 -9.07 20.70
C ASP A 76 -17.48 -9.61 19.42
N HIS A 77 -17.39 -8.79 18.38
CA HIS A 77 -16.63 -9.14 17.15
C HIS A 77 -15.13 -9.26 17.44
N LEU A 78 -14.55 -8.34 18.19
CA LEU A 78 -13.13 -8.38 18.56
C LEU A 78 -12.77 -9.65 19.36
N ASP A 79 -13.66 -10.13 20.23
CA ASP A 79 -13.45 -11.35 21.03
C ASP A 79 -13.44 -12.64 20.17
N THR A 80 -13.97 -12.59 18.96
CA THR A 80 -13.93 -13.73 18.01
C THR A 80 -12.63 -13.82 17.24
N LEU A 81 -11.75 -12.80 17.32
CA LEU A 81 -10.52 -12.71 16.55
C LEU A 81 -9.37 -13.50 17.21
N SER A 82 -8.60 -14.21 16.40
CA SER A 82 -7.41 -14.94 16.87
C SER A 82 -6.21 -14.00 17.01
N PRO A 83 -5.54 -13.94 18.16
CA PRO A 83 -4.38 -13.07 18.36
C PRO A 83 -3.15 -13.48 17.53
N THR A 84 -3.17 -14.67 16.92
CA THR A 84 -2.04 -15.24 16.17
C THR A 84 -2.20 -15.13 14.66
N ASP A 85 -3.40 -14.76 14.16
CA ASP A 85 -3.67 -14.59 12.74
C ASP A 85 -3.36 -13.14 12.32
N GLU A 86 -2.51 -12.97 11.31
CA GLU A 86 -2.16 -11.64 10.75
C GLU A 86 -3.38 -10.90 10.20
N GLN A 87 -4.35 -11.64 9.66
CA GLN A 87 -5.59 -11.07 9.13
C GLN A 87 -6.47 -10.53 10.27
N ASP A 88 -6.52 -11.25 11.38
CA ASP A 88 -7.27 -10.85 12.56
C ASP A 88 -6.67 -9.63 13.27
N LYS A 89 -5.34 -9.41 13.15
CA LYS A 89 -4.69 -8.20 13.67
C LYS A 89 -5.14 -6.94 12.94
N ILE A 90 -5.23 -6.99 11.60
CA ILE A 90 -5.70 -5.84 10.80
C ILE A 90 -7.16 -5.52 11.16
N GLN A 91 -7.99 -6.54 11.37
CA GLN A 91 -9.36 -6.36 11.83
C GLN A 91 -9.42 -5.67 13.19
N LYS A 92 -8.59 -6.14 14.11
CA LYS A 92 -8.51 -5.60 15.44
C LYS A 92 -8.21 -4.11 15.43
N GLU A 93 -7.24 -3.67 14.64
CA GLU A 93 -6.88 -2.26 14.50
C GLU A 93 -8.04 -1.38 13.99
N VAL A 94 -8.80 -1.87 13.00
CA VAL A 94 -9.96 -1.15 12.46
C VAL A 94 -11.07 -1.02 13.51
N PHE A 95 -11.41 -2.10 14.17
CA PHE A 95 -12.48 -2.10 15.18
C PHE A 95 -12.10 -1.37 16.47
N GLU A 96 -10.85 -1.48 16.92
CA GLU A 96 -10.32 -0.67 18.01
C GLU A 96 -10.38 0.83 17.69
N THR A 97 -10.11 1.21 16.45
CA THR A 97 -10.26 2.60 15.98
C THR A 97 -11.72 3.06 16.05
N TYR A 98 -12.68 2.22 15.67
CA TYR A 98 -14.11 2.54 15.78
C TYR A 98 -14.52 2.77 17.24
N ILE A 99 -14.06 1.93 18.16
CA ILE A 99 -14.31 2.12 19.61
C ILE A 99 -13.72 3.45 20.10
N LEU A 100 -12.50 3.79 19.66
CA LEU A 100 -11.88 5.06 20.02
C LEU A 100 -12.67 6.27 19.49
N MET A 101 -13.18 6.20 18.27
CA MET A 101 -14.02 7.25 17.69
C MET A 101 -15.35 7.42 18.44
N LEU A 102 -16.00 6.32 18.84
CA LEU A 102 -17.24 6.34 19.62
C LEU A 102 -17.05 6.97 21.01
N GLY A 103 -15.86 6.83 21.58
CA GLY A 103 -15.49 7.38 22.88
C GLY A 103 -14.78 8.74 22.83
N ASP A 104 -14.65 9.38 21.66
CA ASP A 104 -13.92 10.64 21.54
C ASP A 104 -14.60 11.77 22.33
N PRO A 105 -13.97 12.26 23.42
CA PRO A 105 -14.58 13.24 24.30
C PRO A 105 -14.76 14.61 23.61
N VAL A 106 -13.95 14.93 22.59
CA VAL A 106 -14.05 16.19 21.86
C VAL A 106 -15.29 16.16 20.97
N PHE A 107 -15.45 15.09 20.20
CA PHE A 107 -16.62 14.90 19.36
C PHE A 107 -17.92 14.86 20.16
N LEU A 108 -17.95 14.07 21.25
CA LEU A 108 -19.13 13.97 22.11
C LEU A 108 -19.51 15.32 22.75
N LYS A 109 -18.51 16.12 23.13
CA LYS A 109 -18.74 17.47 23.64
C LYS A 109 -19.32 18.41 22.58
N GLU A 110 -18.80 18.35 21.34
CA GLU A 110 -19.33 19.18 20.24
C GLU A 110 -20.77 18.80 19.89
N VAL A 111 -21.10 17.50 19.86
CA VAL A 111 -22.48 17.01 19.67
C VAL A 111 -23.37 17.54 20.79
N LYS A 112 -22.92 17.42 22.04
CA LYS A 112 -23.71 17.85 23.21
C LYS A 112 -23.99 19.32 23.21
N SER A 113 -22.96 20.16 22.99
CA SER A 113 -23.13 21.62 22.92
C SER A 113 -24.10 22.02 21.82
N PHE A 114 -23.94 21.45 20.61
CA PHE A 114 -24.84 21.73 19.50
C PHE A 114 -26.29 21.29 19.78
N TYR A 115 -26.46 20.10 20.40
CA TYR A 115 -27.76 19.56 20.77
C TYR A 115 -28.49 20.44 21.81
N GLU A 116 -27.78 20.89 22.85
CA GLU A 116 -28.33 21.70 23.92
C GLU A 116 -28.61 23.16 23.48
N GLU A 117 -27.72 23.73 22.68
CA GLU A 117 -27.83 25.12 22.21
C GLU A 117 -28.91 25.28 21.13
N GLU A 118 -28.90 24.40 20.12
CA GLU A 118 -29.81 24.50 18.98
C GLU A 118 -31.15 23.81 19.18
N GLN A 119 -31.23 22.90 20.17
CA GLN A 119 -32.44 22.16 20.53
C GLN A 119 -33.07 21.40 19.34
N PHE A 120 -32.25 20.85 18.44
CA PHE A 120 -32.69 19.92 17.42
C PHE A 120 -32.82 18.50 17.99
N ASN A 121 -33.57 17.63 17.30
CA ASN A 121 -33.57 16.21 17.67
C ASN A 121 -32.16 15.63 17.63
N ILE A 122 -31.89 14.70 18.51
CA ILE A 122 -30.54 14.17 18.75
C ILE A 122 -29.96 13.49 17.51
N GLU A 123 -30.79 12.81 16.71
CA GLU A 123 -30.37 12.17 15.47
C GLU A 123 -29.81 13.18 14.47
N TYR A 124 -30.47 14.33 14.32
CA TYR A 124 -29.98 15.40 13.46
C TYR A 124 -28.69 16.02 14.02
N ALA A 125 -28.57 16.19 15.31
CA ALA A 125 -27.37 16.73 15.94
C ALA A 125 -26.16 15.81 15.71
N VAL A 126 -26.34 14.51 15.88
CA VAL A 126 -25.29 13.49 15.63
C VAL A 126 -24.89 13.46 14.16
N GLN A 127 -25.85 13.40 13.24
CA GLN A 127 -25.58 13.41 11.80
C GLN A 127 -24.83 14.68 11.37
N SER A 128 -25.32 15.85 11.78
CA SER A 128 -24.74 17.14 11.40
C SER A 128 -23.29 17.27 11.87
N LYS A 129 -22.99 16.85 13.10
CA LYS A 129 -21.63 16.92 13.64
C LYS A 129 -20.71 15.87 13.05
N ALA A 130 -21.19 14.66 12.78
CA ALA A 130 -20.42 13.62 12.10
C ALA A 130 -20.04 14.06 10.67
N GLU A 131 -20.98 14.64 9.92
CA GLU A 131 -20.73 15.18 8.58
C GLU A 131 -19.76 16.38 8.59
N GLU A 132 -19.90 17.29 9.57
CA GLU A 132 -18.99 18.42 9.76
C GLU A 132 -17.56 17.94 10.09
N TYR A 133 -17.42 16.97 10.99
CA TYR A 133 -16.14 16.40 11.38
C TYR A 133 -15.47 15.66 10.21
N ALA A 134 -16.25 14.87 9.47
CA ALA A 134 -15.81 14.22 8.26
C ALA A 134 -15.40 15.22 7.16
N ALA A 135 -16.14 16.32 7.01
CA ALA A 135 -15.80 17.38 6.06
C ALA A 135 -14.47 18.09 6.44
N ARG A 136 -14.25 18.37 7.72
CA ARG A 136 -12.97 18.92 8.21
C ARG A 136 -11.79 18.01 7.86
N LEU A 137 -11.95 16.69 8.03
CA LEU A 137 -10.90 15.72 7.71
C LEU A 137 -10.67 15.60 6.19
N ARG A 138 -11.73 15.58 5.37
CA ARG A 138 -11.61 15.58 3.90
C ARG A 138 -10.88 16.80 3.36
N ASN A 139 -11.13 17.97 3.96
CA ASN A 139 -10.55 19.24 3.53
C ASN A 139 -9.12 19.47 4.07
N ALA A 140 -8.61 18.58 4.92
CA ALA A 140 -7.26 18.68 5.46
C ALA A 140 -6.15 18.33 4.44
N GLY A 141 -6.49 18.03 3.17
CA GLY A 141 -5.54 17.84 2.08
C GLY A 141 -4.69 16.58 2.14
N ASN A 142 -5.12 15.58 2.93
CA ASN A 142 -4.41 14.33 3.12
C ASN A 142 -5.36 13.15 2.88
N ASP A 143 -4.99 12.25 1.96
CA ASP A 143 -5.80 11.07 1.58
C ASP A 143 -6.11 10.17 2.77
N TYR A 144 -5.20 10.03 3.72
CA TYR A 144 -5.43 9.28 4.96
C TYR A 144 -6.55 9.90 5.82
N LEU A 145 -6.56 11.24 5.98
CA LEU A 145 -7.62 11.92 6.73
C LEU A 145 -8.95 11.88 5.96
N ALA A 146 -8.91 11.90 4.64
CA ALA A 146 -10.11 11.73 3.81
C ALA A 146 -10.73 10.33 3.97
N GLU A 147 -9.91 9.29 4.19
CA GLU A 147 -10.39 7.94 4.50
C GLU A 147 -10.94 7.85 5.92
N ARG A 148 -10.29 8.47 6.91
CA ARG A 148 -10.81 8.55 8.27
C ARG A 148 -12.16 9.28 8.34
N ALA A 149 -12.40 10.22 7.41
CA ALA A 149 -13.70 10.84 7.26
C ALA A 149 -14.80 9.83 6.94
N LYS A 150 -14.48 8.77 6.17
CA LYS A 150 -15.43 7.66 5.91
C LYS A 150 -15.67 6.83 7.16
N ASP A 151 -14.62 6.48 7.90
CA ASP A 151 -14.72 5.72 9.15
C ASP A 151 -15.65 6.41 10.16
N ILE A 152 -15.55 7.74 10.28
CA ILE A 152 -16.44 8.53 11.16
C ILE A 152 -17.90 8.45 10.68
N THR A 153 -18.14 8.64 9.39
CA THR A 153 -19.50 8.53 8.85
C THR A 153 -20.07 7.12 8.96
N ASP A 154 -19.25 6.10 8.86
CA ASP A 154 -19.65 4.70 9.01
C ASP A 154 -19.98 4.37 10.46
N VAL A 155 -19.12 4.70 11.41
CA VAL A 155 -19.33 4.33 12.81
C VAL A 155 -20.49 5.10 13.45
N PHE A 156 -20.61 6.41 13.20
CA PHE A 156 -21.77 7.18 13.68
C PHE A 156 -23.03 6.91 12.87
N GLY A 157 -22.89 6.42 11.63
CA GLY A 157 -23.96 5.86 10.86
C GLY A 157 -24.58 4.63 11.55
N ARG A 158 -23.79 3.71 12.08
CA ARG A 158 -24.26 2.57 12.88
C ARG A 158 -25.01 3.01 14.14
N VAL A 159 -24.51 4.05 14.82
CA VAL A 159 -25.20 4.62 15.98
C VAL A 159 -26.57 5.19 15.60
N LEU A 160 -26.65 5.88 14.45
CA LEU A 160 -27.92 6.41 13.94
C LEU A 160 -28.87 5.29 13.52
N ASP A 161 -28.38 4.21 12.93
CA ASP A 161 -29.18 3.04 12.57
C ASP A 161 -29.78 2.39 13.82
N GLU A 162 -28.97 2.21 14.87
CA GLU A 162 -29.45 1.71 16.18
C GLU A 162 -30.51 2.63 16.78
N MET A 163 -30.31 3.96 16.74
CA MET A 163 -31.28 4.93 17.27
C MET A 163 -32.60 4.95 16.50
N LEU A 164 -32.58 4.66 15.19
CA LEU A 164 -33.71 4.71 14.28
C LEU A 164 -34.36 3.35 14.06
N ASP A 165 -33.87 2.30 14.73
CA ASP A 165 -34.32 0.90 14.53
C ASP A 165 -34.20 0.47 13.06
N ILE A 166 -33.16 0.95 12.39
CA ILE A 166 -32.83 0.57 11.02
C ILE A 166 -31.87 -0.62 11.09
N HIS A 167 -32.31 -1.76 10.54
CA HIS A 167 -31.45 -2.92 10.42
C HIS A 167 -30.73 -2.89 9.06
N PRO A 168 -29.43 -2.50 9.01
CA PRO A 168 -28.66 -2.54 7.78
C PRO A 168 -28.53 -3.98 7.29
N PHE A 169 -28.24 -4.13 6.00
CA PHE A 169 -27.98 -5.43 5.43
C PHE A 169 -26.80 -6.12 6.14
N ASP A 170 -27.03 -7.33 6.65
CA ASP A 170 -25.99 -8.11 7.29
C ASP A 170 -25.07 -8.74 6.23
N ILE A 171 -23.88 -8.14 6.04
CA ILE A 171 -22.88 -8.59 5.09
C ILE A 171 -22.38 -10.01 5.36
N ALA A 172 -22.52 -10.50 6.59
CA ALA A 172 -22.15 -11.86 6.97
C ALA A 172 -23.11 -12.92 6.37
N THR A 173 -24.26 -12.52 5.84
CA THR A 173 -25.21 -13.44 5.17
C THR A 173 -24.87 -13.73 3.72
N VAL A 174 -23.88 -13.05 3.14
CA VAL A 174 -23.44 -13.26 1.76
C VAL A 174 -22.98 -14.71 1.57
N PRO A 175 -23.50 -15.45 0.55
CA PRO A 175 -23.10 -16.84 0.32
C PRO A 175 -21.66 -16.98 -0.18
N ASP A 176 -21.02 -18.09 0.15
CA ASP A 176 -19.76 -18.48 -0.45
C ASP A 176 -19.89 -18.63 -1.98
N GLY A 177 -18.84 -18.29 -2.72
CA GLY A 177 -18.84 -18.31 -4.19
C GLY A 177 -19.48 -17.10 -4.85
N SER A 178 -19.80 -16.06 -4.06
CA SER A 178 -20.38 -14.83 -4.58
C SER A 178 -19.34 -13.91 -5.21
N VAL A 179 -19.77 -13.17 -6.23
CA VAL A 179 -19.14 -11.92 -6.69
C VAL A 179 -19.98 -10.78 -6.13
N ILE A 180 -19.34 -9.95 -5.33
CA ILE A 180 -20.02 -8.82 -4.68
C ILE A 180 -20.12 -7.66 -5.65
N VAL A 181 -21.33 -7.18 -5.83
CA VAL A 181 -21.62 -5.97 -6.61
C VAL A 181 -22.18 -4.93 -5.65
N ALA A 182 -21.47 -3.81 -5.50
CA ALA A 182 -21.86 -2.75 -4.58
C ALA A 182 -21.51 -1.37 -5.12
N LYS A 183 -22.16 -0.35 -4.58
CA LYS A 183 -21.75 1.03 -4.84
C LYS A 183 -20.42 1.31 -4.17
N THR A 184 -20.32 1.00 -2.90
CA THR A 184 -19.12 1.08 -2.06
C THR A 184 -19.20 0.04 -0.95
N LEU A 185 -18.07 -0.25 -0.32
CA LEU A 185 -17.98 -1.09 0.88
C LEU A 185 -17.26 -0.32 1.97
N SER A 186 -17.56 -0.60 3.23
CA SER A 186 -16.72 -0.15 4.34
C SER A 186 -15.51 -1.07 4.52
N SER A 187 -14.51 -0.60 5.25
CA SER A 187 -13.36 -1.45 5.62
C SER A 187 -13.82 -2.65 6.45
N ALA A 188 -14.77 -2.47 7.35
CA ALA A 188 -15.37 -3.54 8.16
C ALA A 188 -16.08 -4.59 7.29
N ASP A 189 -16.87 -4.17 6.30
CA ASP A 189 -17.55 -5.07 5.37
C ASP A 189 -16.54 -5.92 4.58
N THR A 190 -15.50 -5.30 4.08
CA THR A 190 -14.44 -5.99 3.31
C THR A 190 -13.74 -7.04 4.16
N ILE A 191 -13.51 -6.75 5.42
CA ILE A 191 -12.92 -7.68 6.37
C ILE A 191 -13.86 -8.87 6.63
N ILE A 192 -15.15 -8.64 6.86
CA ILE A 192 -16.12 -9.71 7.05
C ILE A 192 -16.19 -10.60 5.80
N LEU A 193 -16.23 -9.99 4.63
CA LEU A 193 -16.24 -10.69 3.34
C LEU A 193 -14.97 -11.51 3.09
N SER A 194 -13.81 -11.07 3.58
CA SER A 194 -12.54 -11.78 3.39
C SER A 194 -12.51 -13.15 4.08
N LYS A 195 -13.31 -13.33 5.15
CA LYS A 195 -13.48 -14.62 5.83
C LYS A 195 -14.39 -15.59 5.05
N ARG A 196 -15.04 -15.12 4.00
CA ARG A 196 -15.88 -15.88 3.09
C ARG A 196 -15.11 -16.23 1.82
N LYS A 197 -15.55 -17.27 1.12
CA LYS A 197 -15.00 -17.62 -0.20
C LYS A 197 -15.59 -16.73 -1.28
N ILE A 198 -15.25 -15.43 -1.25
CA ILE A 198 -15.69 -14.45 -2.24
C ILE A 198 -14.87 -14.59 -3.51
N CYS A 199 -15.53 -14.61 -4.67
CA CYS A 199 -14.89 -14.78 -5.97
C CYS A 199 -14.41 -13.46 -6.58
N GLY A 200 -14.95 -12.33 -6.14
CA GLY A 200 -14.52 -11.02 -6.64
C GLY A 200 -15.38 -9.86 -6.14
N LEU A 201 -14.87 -8.66 -6.36
CA LEU A 201 -15.55 -7.40 -6.04
C LEU A 201 -15.72 -6.55 -7.30
N ALA A 202 -16.93 -6.03 -7.51
CA ALA A 202 -17.28 -5.09 -8.58
C ALA A 202 -17.91 -3.84 -7.94
N LEU A 203 -17.17 -2.73 -7.90
CA LEU A 203 -17.55 -1.53 -7.17
C LEU A 203 -17.74 -0.33 -8.09
N THR A 204 -18.83 0.43 -7.85
CA THR A 204 -19.07 1.69 -8.57
C THR A 204 -18.10 2.77 -8.12
N GLU A 205 -17.90 2.92 -6.82
CA GLU A 205 -17.03 3.93 -6.21
C GLU A 205 -15.79 3.28 -5.58
N GLY A 206 -14.69 4.00 -5.58
CA GLY A 206 -13.43 3.61 -4.93
C GLY A 206 -12.24 3.88 -5.84
N GLY A 207 -11.16 4.37 -5.25
CA GLY A 207 -9.86 4.51 -5.92
C GLY A 207 -8.99 3.28 -5.69
N VAL A 208 -7.98 3.07 -6.53
CA VAL A 208 -7.00 1.97 -6.41
C VAL A 208 -6.19 2.01 -5.11
N SER A 209 -6.17 3.15 -4.42
CA SER A 209 -5.52 3.38 -3.14
C SER A 209 -6.46 3.31 -1.93
N SER A 210 -7.77 3.06 -2.14
CA SER A 210 -8.73 2.99 -1.02
C SER A 210 -8.43 1.81 -0.09
N HIS A 211 -8.77 1.93 1.20
CA HIS A 211 -8.60 0.85 2.18
C HIS A 211 -9.28 -0.45 1.76
N VAL A 212 -10.46 -0.36 1.16
CA VAL A 212 -11.20 -1.52 0.61
C VAL A 212 -10.36 -2.27 -0.42
N VAL A 213 -9.72 -1.54 -1.34
CA VAL A 213 -8.86 -2.13 -2.38
C VAL A 213 -7.57 -2.69 -1.78
N ILE A 214 -6.97 -2.00 -0.82
CA ILE A 214 -5.78 -2.50 -0.11
C ILE A 214 -6.10 -3.82 0.60
N LEU A 215 -7.22 -3.89 1.32
CA LEU A 215 -7.68 -5.10 1.98
C LEU A 215 -7.99 -6.22 0.95
N ALA A 216 -8.73 -5.93 -0.11
CA ALA A 216 -9.03 -6.90 -1.16
C ALA A 216 -7.74 -7.46 -1.80
N ARG A 217 -6.73 -6.61 -2.00
CA ARG A 217 -5.41 -7.01 -2.51
C ARG A 217 -4.66 -7.91 -1.53
N ASN A 218 -4.70 -7.60 -0.23
CA ASN A 218 -4.07 -8.44 0.80
C ASN A 218 -4.72 -9.83 0.87
N TYR A 219 -6.04 -9.88 0.71
CA TYR A 219 -6.79 -11.14 0.69
C TYR A 219 -6.80 -11.85 -0.68
N GLY A 220 -6.19 -11.24 -1.71
CA GLY A 220 -6.14 -11.81 -3.07
C GLY A 220 -7.51 -11.91 -3.75
N ILE A 221 -8.44 -11.02 -3.44
CA ILE A 221 -9.77 -10.98 -4.04
C ILE A 221 -9.72 -10.13 -5.31
N PRO A 222 -9.98 -10.70 -6.52
CA PRO A 222 -10.04 -9.93 -7.77
C PRO A 222 -11.02 -8.78 -7.67
N THR A 223 -10.58 -7.55 -7.99
CA THR A 223 -11.39 -6.35 -7.76
C THR A 223 -11.30 -5.38 -8.92
N VAL A 224 -12.45 -4.94 -9.39
CA VAL A 224 -12.60 -3.87 -10.39
C VAL A 224 -13.44 -2.75 -9.78
N VAL A 225 -12.96 -1.51 -9.90
CA VAL A 225 -13.61 -0.30 -9.37
C VAL A 225 -13.95 0.68 -10.50
N GLY A 226 -14.70 1.74 -10.20
CA GLY A 226 -15.08 2.75 -11.20
C GLY A 226 -16.13 2.26 -12.20
N LEU A 227 -16.94 1.28 -11.81
CA LEU A 227 -17.97 0.67 -12.64
C LEU A 227 -19.27 1.48 -12.52
N GLU A 228 -19.50 2.40 -13.44
CA GLU A 228 -20.68 3.27 -13.40
C GLU A 228 -21.99 2.46 -13.36
N GLU A 229 -22.82 2.74 -12.33
CA GLU A 229 -24.15 2.17 -12.13
C GLU A 229 -24.25 0.62 -12.18
N ILE A 230 -23.15 -0.10 -11.94
CA ILE A 230 -23.12 -1.56 -12.06
C ILE A 230 -24.16 -2.24 -11.14
N SER A 231 -24.38 -1.71 -9.94
CA SER A 231 -25.36 -2.23 -8.98
C SER A 231 -26.82 -2.11 -9.48
N LYS A 232 -27.09 -1.24 -10.46
CA LYS A 232 -28.42 -1.11 -11.08
C LYS A 232 -28.61 -2.04 -12.28
N LYS A 233 -27.51 -2.45 -12.92
CA LYS A 233 -27.53 -3.26 -14.15
C LYS A 233 -27.49 -4.75 -13.86
N ILE A 234 -26.71 -5.16 -12.87
CA ILE A 234 -26.57 -6.56 -12.46
C ILE A 234 -27.63 -6.93 -11.41
N LYS A 235 -28.15 -8.16 -11.52
CA LYS A 235 -29.10 -8.72 -10.54
C LYS A 235 -28.46 -9.84 -9.75
N THR A 236 -28.81 -9.92 -8.47
CA THR A 236 -28.42 -11.05 -7.63
C THR A 236 -28.87 -12.38 -8.26
N GLY A 237 -27.97 -13.35 -8.32
CA GLY A 237 -28.21 -14.67 -8.92
C GLY A 237 -27.63 -14.84 -10.33
N GLU A 238 -27.21 -13.77 -11.00
CA GLU A 238 -26.55 -13.84 -12.31
C GLU A 238 -25.12 -14.36 -12.19
N THR A 239 -24.62 -15.04 -13.21
CA THR A 239 -23.21 -15.46 -13.24
C THR A 239 -22.33 -14.30 -13.71
N LEU A 240 -21.25 -14.04 -12.96
CA LEU A 240 -20.28 -13.01 -13.29
C LEU A 240 -18.88 -13.59 -13.39
N ILE A 241 -18.07 -12.99 -14.25
CA ILE A 241 -16.61 -13.12 -14.24
C ILE A 241 -16.02 -11.76 -13.89
N VAL A 242 -15.15 -11.73 -12.89
CA VAL A 242 -14.32 -10.58 -12.54
C VAL A 242 -12.92 -10.83 -13.08
N ASP A 243 -12.50 -10.09 -14.10
CA ASP A 243 -11.11 -10.07 -14.57
C ASP A 243 -10.42 -8.81 -14.02
N GLY A 244 -9.81 -8.96 -12.85
CA GLY A 244 -9.14 -7.85 -12.19
C GLY A 244 -7.96 -7.31 -13.00
N LYS A 245 -7.24 -8.16 -13.73
CA LYS A 245 -6.13 -7.74 -14.59
C LYS A 245 -6.61 -7.04 -15.85
N GLY A 246 -7.67 -7.55 -16.47
CA GLY A 246 -8.31 -6.95 -17.65
C GLY A 246 -9.15 -5.71 -17.30
N ALA A 247 -9.37 -5.43 -16.01
CA ALA A 247 -10.24 -4.36 -15.52
C ALA A 247 -11.68 -4.46 -16.04
N GLU A 248 -12.22 -5.68 -16.15
CA GLU A 248 -13.53 -5.93 -16.73
C GLU A 248 -14.40 -6.89 -15.91
N ILE A 249 -15.70 -6.69 -16.00
CA ILE A 249 -16.73 -7.57 -15.45
C ILE A 249 -17.57 -8.10 -16.62
N LEU A 250 -17.68 -9.43 -16.75
CA LEU A 250 -18.52 -10.06 -17.74
C LEU A 250 -19.80 -10.56 -17.07
N GLN A 251 -20.95 -10.03 -17.48
CA GLN A 251 -22.27 -10.42 -17.01
C GLN A 251 -22.83 -11.54 -17.90
N CYS A 252 -23.40 -12.56 -17.29
CA CYS A 252 -24.04 -13.69 -17.97
C CYS A 252 -23.16 -14.30 -19.10
N PRO A 253 -21.87 -14.62 -18.82
CA PRO A 253 -20.99 -15.20 -19.83
C PRO A 253 -21.53 -16.54 -20.32
N ASP A 254 -21.32 -16.83 -21.60
CA ASP A 254 -21.68 -18.11 -22.16
C ASP A 254 -20.76 -19.25 -21.67
N LYS A 255 -21.15 -20.49 -21.96
CA LYS A 255 -20.39 -21.66 -21.49
C LYS A 255 -18.98 -21.71 -22.04
N SER A 256 -18.73 -21.21 -23.26
CA SER A 256 -17.41 -21.15 -23.88
C SER A 256 -16.51 -20.17 -23.11
N THR A 257 -17.01 -18.95 -22.90
CA THR A 257 -16.30 -17.91 -22.14
C THR A 257 -15.96 -18.38 -20.71
N ILE A 258 -16.92 -19.02 -20.03
CA ILE A 258 -16.65 -19.60 -18.69
C ILE A 258 -15.54 -20.66 -18.75
N ALA A 259 -15.56 -21.52 -19.79
CA ALA A 259 -14.54 -22.56 -19.95
C ALA A 259 -13.14 -21.97 -20.20
N ASP A 260 -13.05 -20.91 -21.01
CA ASP A 260 -11.81 -20.20 -21.30
C ASP A 260 -11.23 -19.53 -20.04
N TYR A 261 -12.06 -18.85 -19.25
CA TYR A 261 -11.62 -18.25 -18.00
C TYR A 261 -11.27 -19.29 -16.92
N LYS A 262 -11.98 -20.41 -16.86
CA LYS A 262 -11.60 -21.55 -16.00
C LYS A 262 -10.25 -22.15 -16.42
N ALA A 263 -9.95 -22.20 -17.72
CA ALA A 263 -8.65 -22.65 -18.21
C ALA A 263 -7.55 -21.66 -17.79
N LYS A 264 -7.76 -20.35 -17.95
CA LYS A 264 -6.84 -19.31 -17.46
C LYS A 264 -6.55 -19.47 -15.96
N ILE A 265 -7.58 -19.65 -15.13
CA ILE A 265 -7.43 -19.83 -13.67
C ILE A 265 -6.58 -21.08 -13.37
N ARG A 266 -6.84 -22.19 -14.05
CA ARG A 266 -6.07 -23.44 -13.85
C ARG A 266 -4.62 -23.28 -14.26
N GLU A 267 -4.37 -22.64 -15.39
CA GLU A 267 -3.02 -22.36 -15.89
C GLU A 267 -2.26 -21.47 -14.90
N GLU A 268 -2.90 -20.42 -14.38
CA GLU A 268 -2.30 -19.54 -13.39
C GLU A 268 -2.00 -20.27 -12.06
N GLN A 269 -2.91 -21.15 -11.61
CA GLN A 269 -2.69 -21.96 -10.43
C GLN A 269 -1.55 -22.97 -10.63
N GLN A 270 -1.51 -23.63 -11.80
CA GLN A 270 -0.41 -24.54 -12.14
C GLN A 270 0.92 -23.81 -12.22
N HIS A 271 0.93 -22.61 -12.82
CA HIS A 271 2.12 -21.76 -12.86
C HIS A 271 2.57 -21.35 -11.45
N LYS A 272 1.66 -20.93 -10.58
CA LYS A 272 1.98 -20.63 -9.17
C LYS A 272 2.57 -21.85 -8.44
N LEU A 273 2.05 -23.04 -8.68
CA LEU A 273 2.61 -24.27 -8.12
C LEU A 273 4.01 -24.58 -8.68
N ALA A 274 4.21 -24.39 -9.99
CA ALA A 274 5.52 -24.58 -10.64
C ALA A 274 6.57 -23.59 -10.09
N LEU A 275 6.16 -22.35 -9.78
CA LEU A 275 7.04 -21.34 -9.19
C LEU A 275 7.57 -21.74 -7.80
N ARG A 276 6.85 -22.57 -7.04
CA ARG A 276 7.34 -23.10 -5.76
C ARG A 276 8.66 -23.88 -5.89
N ALA A 277 8.89 -24.50 -7.06
CA ALA A 277 10.14 -25.19 -7.34
C ALA A 277 11.36 -24.24 -7.39
N TYR A 278 11.13 -22.95 -7.52
CA TYR A 278 12.18 -21.91 -7.57
C TYR A 278 12.46 -21.26 -6.22
N LEU A 279 11.62 -21.46 -5.18
CA LEU A 279 11.78 -20.81 -3.88
C LEU A 279 13.20 -20.96 -3.32
N ASN A 280 13.70 -22.18 -3.28
CA ASN A 280 15.01 -22.52 -2.70
C ASN A 280 16.14 -22.57 -3.74
N LYS A 281 15.86 -22.30 -5.01
CA LYS A 281 16.89 -22.28 -6.05
C LYS A 281 17.59 -20.92 -6.09
N PRO A 282 18.89 -20.84 -6.41
CA PRO A 282 19.53 -19.59 -6.73
C PRO A 282 18.93 -19.00 -8.02
N ALA A 283 18.97 -17.68 -8.16
CA ALA A 283 18.60 -17.01 -9.39
C ALA A 283 19.78 -17.10 -10.36
N VAL A 284 19.65 -17.92 -11.39
CA VAL A 284 20.73 -18.16 -12.37
C VAL A 284 20.18 -18.16 -13.79
N THR A 285 20.95 -17.61 -14.72
CA THR A 285 20.67 -17.70 -16.16
C THR A 285 21.03 -19.09 -16.71
N LYS A 286 20.67 -19.38 -17.97
CA LYS A 286 21.01 -20.64 -18.66
C LYS A 286 22.51 -20.93 -18.68
N ASP A 287 23.32 -19.89 -18.80
CA ASP A 287 24.79 -19.95 -18.82
C ASP A 287 25.45 -19.91 -17.43
N GLY A 288 24.63 -19.97 -16.36
CA GLY A 288 25.09 -20.08 -14.97
C GLY A 288 25.45 -18.76 -14.29
N THR A 289 25.15 -17.61 -14.91
CA THR A 289 25.40 -16.32 -14.26
C THR A 289 24.41 -16.10 -13.11
N VAL A 290 24.92 -15.77 -11.93
CA VAL A 290 24.16 -15.63 -10.69
C VAL A 290 23.65 -14.21 -10.52
N PHE A 291 22.37 -14.09 -10.18
CA PHE A 291 21.73 -12.87 -9.72
C PHE A 291 21.44 -12.96 -8.21
N LYS A 292 21.42 -11.83 -7.53
CA LYS A 292 20.95 -11.68 -6.16
C LYS A 292 19.58 -11.04 -6.17
N LEU A 293 18.57 -11.75 -5.70
CA LEU A 293 17.20 -11.26 -5.64
C LEU A 293 16.84 -10.94 -4.19
N MET A 294 16.73 -9.66 -3.93
CA MET A 294 16.43 -9.11 -2.62
C MET A 294 14.96 -8.73 -2.53
N ALA A 295 14.45 -8.59 -1.32
CA ALA A 295 13.10 -8.13 -1.07
C ALA A 295 13.04 -6.64 -0.72
N ASN A 296 12.00 -5.96 -1.19
CA ASN A 296 11.54 -4.66 -0.67
C ASN A 296 10.48 -4.93 0.39
N ILE A 297 10.63 -4.34 1.56
CA ILE A 297 9.67 -4.45 2.66
C ILE A 297 9.32 -3.07 3.23
N GLY A 298 8.10 -2.93 3.76
CA GLY A 298 7.61 -1.73 4.44
C GLY A 298 7.43 -1.95 5.94
N THR A 299 7.24 -3.20 6.40
CA THR A 299 7.06 -3.52 7.81
C THR A 299 8.02 -4.64 8.24
N PRO A 300 8.32 -4.76 9.56
CA PRO A 300 9.15 -5.84 10.06
C PRO A 300 8.58 -7.25 9.83
N GLU A 301 7.25 -7.38 9.78
CA GLU A 301 6.53 -8.64 9.54
C GLU A 301 6.79 -9.18 8.13
N GLU A 302 6.94 -8.30 7.16
CA GLU A 302 7.23 -8.68 5.77
C GLU A 302 8.60 -9.36 5.60
N ALA A 303 9.50 -9.27 6.58
CA ALA A 303 10.77 -9.99 6.56
C ALA A 303 10.58 -11.51 6.59
N GLU A 304 9.59 -12.02 7.33
CA GLU A 304 9.23 -13.45 7.33
C GLU A 304 8.72 -13.89 5.95
N ILE A 305 7.90 -13.05 5.31
CA ILE A 305 7.41 -13.30 3.95
C ILE A 305 8.58 -13.33 2.97
N ALA A 306 9.48 -12.34 3.05
CA ALA A 306 10.66 -12.29 2.20
C ALA A 306 11.55 -13.53 2.34
N LYS A 307 11.73 -14.02 3.56
CA LYS A 307 12.48 -15.24 3.85
C LYS A 307 11.79 -16.47 3.27
N ALA A 308 10.46 -16.58 3.43
CA ALA A 308 9.66 -17.69 2.90
C ALA A 308 9.64 -17.72 1.37
N GLU A 309 9.62 -16.55 0.71
CA GLU A 309 9.70 -16.42 -0.76
C GLU A 309 11.13 -16.62 -1.31
N GLY A 310 12.09 -16.94 -0.46
CA GLY A 310 13.45 -17.28 -0.86
C GLY A 310 14.29 -16.08 -1.30
N ALA A 311 14.09 -14.92 -0.67
CA ALA A 311 14.92 -13.73 -0.87
C ALA A 311 16.37 -13.97 -0.43
N ASP A 312 17.34 -13.42 -1.15
CA ASP A 312 18.76 -13.43 -0.78
C ASP A 312 19.09 -12.40 0.33
N GLY A 313 18.15 -11.54 0.67
CA GLY A 313 18.26 -10.51 1.70
C GLY A 313 17.13 -9.48 1.55
N ILE A 314 17.24 -8.40 2.31
CA ILE A 314 16.39 -7.21 2.17
C ILE A 314 17.21 -6.12 1.46
N GLY A 315 16.80 -5.76 0.25
CA GLY A 315 17.49 -4.70 -0.52
C GLY A 315 16.95 -3.30 -0.23
N LEU A 316 15.73 -3.22 0.29
CA LEU A 316 15.10 -1.99 0.74
C LEU A 316 14.12 -2.25 1.87
N PHE A 317 14.43 -1.79 3.07
CA PHE A 317 13.44 -1.60 4.12
C PHE A 317 13.06 -0.12 4.19
N ARG A 318 11.81 0.17 3.83
CA ARG A 318 11.22 1.51 3.91
C ARG A 318 10.79 1.79 5.33
N THR A 319 11.40 2.79 5.95
CA THR A 319 11.18 3.10 7.38
C THR A 319 10.00 4.05 7.61
N GLU A 320 9.39 4.58 6.57
CA GLU A 320 8.29 5.56 6.64
C GLU A 320 7.08 5.01 7.38
N PHE A 321 6.78 3.73 7.23
CA PHE A 321 5.65 3.08 7.91
C PHE A 321 5.75 3.12 9.44
N LEU A 322 6.95 3.12 10.00
CA LEU A 322 7.16 3.29 11.44
C LEU A 322 6.63 4.65 11.93
N TYR A 323 6.55 5.63 11.05
CA TYR A 323 6.12 6.98 11.33
C TYR A 323 4.66 7.23 10.95
N MET A 324 4.15 6.53 9.94
CA MET A 324 2.77 6.66 9.46
C MET A 324 1.75 5.94 10.35
N SER A 325 2.14 4.87 11.04
CA SER A 325 1.27 4.12 11.96
C SER A 325 0.77 4.94 13.15
N THR A 326 1.27 6.17 13.32
CA THR A 326 0.92 7.10 14.41
C THR A 326 0.08 8.29 13.97
N GLN A 327 -0.27 8.39 12.70
CA GLN A 327 -1.20 9.42 12.23
C GLN A 327 -2.60 9.12 12.80
N GLY A 328 -3.11 10.05 13.61
CA GLY A 328 -4.41 9.91 14.30
C GLY A 328 -4.32 9.49 15.77
N VAL A 329 -3.13 9.20 16.27
CA VAL A 329 -2.87 8.95 17.69
C VAL A 329 -2.37 10.26 18.34
N SER A 330 -2.65 10.46 19.64
CA SER A 330 -2.25 11.67 20.36
C SER A 330 -0.76 12.01 20.14
N LEU A 331 -0.39 13.31 20.20
CA LEU A 331 1.00 13.80 20.11
C LEU A 331 2.01 12.94 20.92
N ASN A 332 1.60 12.41 22.08
CA ASN A 332 2.42 11.54 22.92
C ASN A 332 2.66 10.15 22.32
N ALA A 333 1.79 9.63 21.50
CA ALA A 333 1.97 8.33 20.84
C ALA A 333 2.75 8.47 19.53
N ALA A 334 2.57 9.57 18.82
CA ALA A 334 3.40 9.94 17.68
C ALA A 334 4.87 10.11 18.11
N ALA A 335 5.14 10.85 19.20
CA ALA A 335 6.49 11.00 19.77
C ALA A 335 7.10 9.66 20.22
N ARG A 336 6.29 8.69 20.66
CA ARG A 336 6.79 7.36 21.07
C ARG A 336 7.23 6.50 19.87
N SER A 337 6.61 6.60 18.71
CA SER A 337 7.03 5.84 17.51
C SER A 337 8.29 6.40 16.88
N PHE A 338 8.61 7.68 17.10
CA PHE A 338 9.92 8.27 16.81
C PHE A 338 11.00 7.88 17.82
N SER A 339 10.64 7.21 18.93
CA SER A 339 11.61 6.84 19.92
C SER A 339 12.65 5.90 19.33
N GLU A 340 13.88 6.07 19.76
CA GLU A 340 15.01 5.20 19.44
C GLU A 340 14.66 3.72 19.70
N ASP A 341 13.97 3.43 20.81
CA ASP A 341 13.64 2.06 21.21
C ASP A 341 12.60 1.40 20.31
N THR A 342 11.61 2.13 19.82
CA THR A 342 10.63 1.58 18.85
C THR A 342 11.31 1.24 17.55
N GLN A 343 12.14 2.12 17.04
CA GLN A 343 12.93 1.89 15.83
C GLN A 343 13.91 0.72 16.01
N PHE A 344 14.62 0.69 17.14
CA PHE A 344 15.54 -0.39 17.48
C PHE A 344 14.85 -1.77 17.47
N LYS A 345 13.68 -1.89 18.08
CA LYS A 345 12.90 -3.14 18.11
C LYS A 345 12.51 -3.60 16.70
N ALA A 346 12.06 -2.67 15.86
CA ALA A 346 11.69 -2.97 14.48
C ALA A 346 12.90 -3.44 13.65
N TYR A 347 14.01 -2.72 13.71
CA TYR A 347 15.24 -3.08 12.98
C TYR A 347 15.84 -4.39 13.47
N LYS A 348 15.91 -4.59 14.79
CA LYS A 348 16.35 -5.83 15.41
C LYS A 348 15.54 -7.03 14.90
N LYS A 349 14.20 -6.94 14.90
CA LYS A 349 13.31 -8.01 14.43
C LYS A 349 13.63 -8.41 12.99
N VAL A 350 13.80 -7.45 12.07
CA VAL A 350 14.15 -7.74 10.68
C VAL A 350 15.52 -8.40 10.56
N LEU A 351 16.53 -7.89 11.29
CA LEU A 351 17.88 -8.42 11.27
C LEU A 351 17.94 -9.86 11.82
N GLU A 352 17.28 -10.13 12.95
CA GLU A 352 17.18 -11.48 13.51
C GLU A 352 16.46 -12.45 12.57
N THR A 353 15.35 -12.03 11.93
CA THR A 353 14.62 -12.83 10.96
C THR A 353 15.49 -13.22 9.77
N MET A 354 16.27 -12.29 9.24
CA MET A 354 17.12 -12.53 8.07
C MET A 354 18.45 -13.20 8.39
N GLY A 355 18.92 -13.13 9.64
CA GLY A 355 20.18 -13.73 10.10
C GLY A 355 21.40 -13.17 9.37
N ASP A 356 22.16 -14.04 8.70
CA ASP A 356 23.39 -13.63 7.98
C ASP A 356 23.13 -12.92 6.64
N LYS A 357 21.90 -12.96 6.14
CA LYS A 357 21.53 -12.32 4.88
C LYS A 357 21.55 -10.79 5.04
N PRO A 358 22.01 -10.04 4.01
CA PRO A 358 22.11 -8.60 4.09
C PRO A 358 20.73 -7.94 4.22
N VAL A 359 20.65 -6.92 5.06
CA VAL A 359 19.47 -6.10 5.27
C VAL A 359 19.83 -4.64 5.07
N THR A 360 19.36 -4.06 3.98
CA THR A 360 19.55 -2.64 3.67
C THR A 360 18.36 -1.84 4.20
N ILE A 361 18.62 -0.99 5.18
CA ILE A 361 17.61 -0.11 5.79
C ILE A 361 17.83 1.30 5.29
N ARG A 362 16.80 1.86 4.67
CA ARG A 362 16.82 3.25 4.20
C ARG A 362 16.47 4.19 5.35
N THR A 363 17.30 5.23 5.53
CA THR A 363 16.92 6.30 6.45
C THR A 363 15.69 7.03 5.92
N LEU A 364 15.02 7.78 6.79
CA LEU A 364 13.73 8.39 6.54
C LEU A 364 13.66 9.10 5.17
N ASP A 365 12.70 8.68 4.35
CA ASP A 365 12.37 9.29 3.06
C ASP A 365 10.93 9.82 3.06
N ALA A 366 10.70 10.86 3.86
CA ALA A 366 9.41 11.53 3.92
C ALA A 366 9.60 13.04 3.92
N GLY A 367 8.59 13.75 3.43
CA GLY A 367 8.49 15.20 3.54
C GLY A 367 7.97 15.63 4.91
N GLY A 368 8.16 16.88 5.23
CA GLY A 368 7.72 17.45 6.50
C GLY A 368 6.21 17.32 6.72
N ASP A 369 5.41 17.37 5.67
CA ASP A 369 3.96 17.20 5.67
C ASP A 369 3.49 15.87 6.30
N LYS A 370 4.30 14.81 6.18
CA LYS A 370 4.00 13.47 6.74
C LYS A 370 4.49 13.28 8.19
N ILE A 371 5.34 14.17 8.67
CA ILE A 371 6.03 14.06 9.98
C ILE A 371 5.52 15.08 11.00
N ILE A 372 4.74 16.07 10.58
CA ILE A 372 4.29 17.25 11.36
C ILE A 372 3.81 16.91 12.77
N ASN A 373 3.11 15.80 12.94
CA ASN A 373 2.51 15.43 14.22
C ASN A 373 3.48 14.75 15.21
N ALA A 374 4.68 14.42 14.75
CA ALA A 374 5.64 13.66 15.54
C ALA A 374 6.83 14.48 16.04
N VAL A 375 7.10 15.62 15.40
CA VAL A 375 8.21 16.52 15.73
C VAL A 375 7.73 17.96 15.57
N ASP A 376 8.05 18.83 16.53
CA ASP A 376 7.79 20.30 16.47
C ASP A 376 8.62 20.95 15.35
N ILE A 377 8.28 20.66 14.09
CA ILE A 377 8.89 21.29 12.93
C ILE A 377 7.93 22.39 12.46
N PRO A 378 8.34 23.67 12.45
CA PRO A 378 7.53 24.73 11.86
C PRO A 378 7.52 24.54 10.34
N LEU A 379 6.50 23.90 9.80
CA LEU A 379 6.36 23.67 8.37
C LEU A 379 5.54 24.78 7.74
N THR A 380 6.13 25.37 6.72
CA THR A 380 5.40 26.20 5.75
C THR A 380 4.91 25.27 4.63
N GLU A 381 3.70 25.55 4.13
CA GLU A 381 3.14 24.85 2.99
C GLU A 381 4.08 24.98 1.77
N GLU A 382 4.62 23.88 1.31
CA GLU A 382 5.54 23.84 0.16
C GLU A 382 4.76 23.70 -1.14
N LYS A 383 5.08 24.55 -2.13
CA LYS A 383 4.46 24.46 -3.47
C LYS A 383 4.82 23.17 -4.22
N ASN A 384 5.98 22.60 -3.98
CA ASN A 384 6.50 21.40 -4.62
C ASN A 384 7.14 20.47 -3.58
N PRO A 385 6.35 19.76 -2.76
CA PRO A 385 6.86 18.92 -1.67
C PRO A 385 7.86 17.85 -2.11
N LEU A 386 7.68 17.29 -3.32
CA LEU A 386 8.58 16.27 -3.86
C LEU A 386 10.00 16.80 -4.13
N MET A 387 10.15 18.10 -4.38
CA MET A 387 11.43 18.78 -4.58
C MET A 387 11.85 19.63 -3.37
N GLY A 388 11.08 19.59 -2.30
CA GLY A 388 11.25 20.41 -1.11
C GLY A 388 12.12 19.80 -0.01
N LEU A 389 11.77 20.13 1.24
CA LEU A 389 12.45 19.67 2.44
C LEU A 389 11.99 18.26 2.83
N ARG A 390 12.64 17.27 2.25
CA ARG A 390 12.34 15.85 2.48
C ARG A 390 13.62 15.00 2.57
N ALA A 391 13.50 13.79 3.01
CA ALA A 391 14.55 12.76 3.01
C ALA A 391 15.86 13.27 3.67
N VAL A 392 16.99 13.09 3.02
CA VAL A 392 18.29 13.56 3.53
C VAL A 392 18.30 15.06 3.82
N ARG A 393 17.59 15.88 3.06
CA ARG A 393 17.51 17.34 3.30
C ARG A 393 16.88 17.64 4.65
N LEU A 394 15.77 16.94 4.96
CA LEU A 394 15.12 17.02 6.26
C LEU A 394 16.03 16.51 7.38
N SER A 395 16.69 15.38 7.16
CA SER A 395 17.63 14.78 8.11
C SER A 395 18.79 15.71 8.47
N LEU A 396 19.32 16.46 7.50
CA LEU A 396 20.40 17.42 7.71
C LEU A 396 19.90 18.74 8.33
N ALA A 397 18.68 19.18 8.01
CA ALA A 397 18.07 20.36 8.61
C ALA A 397 17.69 20.13 10.08
N TYR A 398 17.30 18.89 10.43
CA TYR A 398 16.91 18.47 11.78
C TYR A 398 17.74 17.27 12.25
N PRO A 399 19.03 17.46 12.57
CA PRO A 399 19.97 16.37 12.86
C PRO A 399 19.53 15.44 14.00
N GLN A 400 18.69 15.89 14.92
CA GLN A 400 18.23 15.05 16.03
C GLN A 400 17.37 13.87 15.55
N ILE A 401 16.53 14.08 14.51
CA ILE A 401 15.73 13.03 13.89
C ILE A 401 16.67 11.97 13.30
N PHE A 402 17.64 12.41 12.53
CA PHE A 402 18.63 11.53 11.91
C PHE A 402 19.45 10.77 12.95
N LYS A 403 19.99 11.46 13.97
CA LYS A 403 20.77 10.84 15.04
C LYS A 403 19.98 9.78 15.81
N THR A 404 18.70 10.03 16.12
CA THR A 404 17.81 9.05 16.76
C THR A 404 17.68 7.79 15.92
N GLN A 405 17.46 7.93 14.61
CA GLN A 405 17.38 6.79 13.69
C GLN A 405 18.73 6.06 13.59
N ILE A 406 19.83 6.77 13.42
CA ILE A 406 21.19 6.18 13.33
C ILE A 406 21.56 5.44 14.62
N ARG A 407 21.25 5.99 15.80
CA ARG A 407 21.44 5.28 17.07
C ARG A 407 20.69 3.94 17.09
N ALA A 408 19.42 3.94 16.72
CA ALA A 408 18.62 2.71 16.64
C ALA A 408 19.20 1.70 15.65
N LEU A 409 19.67 2.15 14.48
CA LEU A 409 20.31 1.31 13.48
C LEU A 409 21.61 0.69 14.00
N TYR A 410 22.52 1.48 14.55
CA TYR A 410 23.78 0.95 15.08
C TYR A 410 23.56 0.02 16.28
N ARG A 411 22.67 0.33 17.21
CA ARG A 411 22.27 -0.59 18.30
C ARG A 411 21.76 -1.93 17.76
N SER A 412 21.04 -1.92 16.64
CA SER A 412 20.54 -3.14 16.03
C SER A 412 21.57 -3.91 15.22
N SER A 413 22.69 -3.31 14.86
CA SER A 413 23.69 -3.89 13.96
C SER A 413 24.30 -5.21 14.45
N VAL A 414 24.35 -5.44 15.77
CA VAL A 414 24.87 -6.68 16.36
C VAL A 414 23.97 -7.91 16.13
N TYR A 415 22.74 -7.70 15.69
CA TYR A 415 21.74 -8.77 15.52
C TYR A 415 21.64 -9.34 14.08
N GLY A 416 22.42 -8.81 13.13
CA GLY A 416 22.43 -9.31 11.76
C GLY A 416 23.39 -8.56 10.84
N ASN A 417 23.17 -8.67 9.52
CA ASN A 417 24.03 -8.05 8.50
C ASN A 417 23.39 -6.74 7.99
N LEU A 418 23.52 -5.68 8.80
CA LEU A 418 22.97 -4.36 8.51
C LEU A 418 23.77 -3.63 7.43
N ARG A 419 23.03 -2.94 6.54
CA ARG A 419 23.53 -1.89 5.62
C ARG A 419 22.62 -0.67 5.76
N ILE A 420 23.20 0.53 5.75
CA ILE A 420 22.44 1.79 5.84
C ILE A 420 22.43 2.46 4.48
N MET A 421 21.27 2.95 4.06
CA MET A 421 21.08 3.62 2.77
C MET A 421 20.51 5.02 2.95
N LEU A 422 21.20 6.02 2.39
CA LEU A 422 20.82 7.44 2.45
C LEU A 422 19.97 7.80 1.21
N PRO A 423 18.71 8.25 1.37
CA PRO A 423 17.83 8.60 0.26
C PRO A 423 18.09 10.01 -0.28
N LEU A 424 17.63 10.28 -1.48
CA LEU A 424 17.55 11.59 -2.14
C LEU A 424 18.87 12.38 -2.14
N ILE A 425 19.96 11.67 -2.33
CA ILE A 425 21.29 12.29 -2.45
C ILE A 425 21.41 13.06 -3.77
N SER A 426 21.95 14.25 -3.71
CA SER A 426 22.22 15.10 -4.88
C SER A 426 23.65 15.63 -4.93
N SER A 427 24.46 15.46 -3.87
CA SER A 427 25.84 15.90 -3.82
C SER A 427 26.71 15.09 -2.85
N GLN A 428 28.01 15.07 -3.11
CA GLN A 428 28.98 14.46 -2.21
C GLN A 428 29.01 15.12 -0.82
N SER A 429 28.76 16.43 -0.76
CA SER A 429 28.71 17.17 0.52
C SER A 429 27.63 16.66 1.45
N GLN A 430 26.45 16.31 0.91
CA GLN A 430 25.36 15.73 1.73
C GLN A 430 25.79 14.39 2.34
N VAL A 431 26.44 13.54 1.56
CA VAL A 431 26.94 12.25 2.07
C VAL A 431 27.94 12.46 3.19
N LYS A 432 28.91 13.37 3.01
CA LYS A 432 29.93 13.69 4.05
C LYS A 432 29.26 14.19 5.33
N GLN A 433 28.32 15.12 5.25
CA GLN A 433 27.57 15.61 6.42
C GLN A 433 26.85 14.48 7.15
N CYS A 434 26.24 13.54 6.42
CA CYS A 434 25.61 12.37 7.04
C CYS A 434 26.65 11.47 7.74
N LEU A 435 27.80 11.23 7.12
CA LEU A 435 28.89 10.43 7.71
C LEU A 435 29.44 11.08 8.97
N ASP A 436 29.62 12.41 8.99
CA ASP A 436 30.04 13.15 10.20
C ASP A 436 29.03 12.95 11.36
N LEU A 437 27.72 13.04 11.08
CA LEU A 437 26.68 12.78 12.08
C LEU A 437 26.67 11.31 12.54
N ILE A 438 26.93 10.36 11.64
CA ILE A 438 27.07 8.94 11.98
C ILE A 438 28.24 8.73 12.93
N ASP A 439 29.38 9.34 12.66
CA ASP A 439 30.57 9.23 13.52
C ASP A 439 30.34 9.86 14.91
N GLU A 440 29.62 10.98 14.99
CA GLU A 440 29.21 11.54 16.27
C GLU A 440 28.35 10.54 17.06
N VAL A 441 27.38 9.87 16.41
CA VAL A 441 26.52 8.86 17.04
C VAL A 441 27.34 7.65 17.50
N LYS A 442 28.28 7.17 16.69
CA LYS A 442 29.17 6.06 17.08
C LYS A 442 30.00 6.42 18.32
N ASN A 443 30.50 7.66 18.41
CA ASN A 443 31.21 8.13 19.57
C ASN A 443 30.32 8.14 20.82
N GLN A 444 29.07 8.64 20.73
CA GLN A 444 28.13 8.62 21.85
C GLN A 444 27.84 7.18 22.32
N LEU A 445 27.59 6.25 21.39
CA LEU A 445 27.34 4.85 21.74
C LEU A 445 28.54 4.19 22.44
N ARG A 446 29.79 4.53 22.05
CA ARG A 446 31.01 4.06 22.73
C ARG A 446 31.12 4.62 24.14
N GLU A 447 30.89 5.91 24.33
CA GLU A 447 30.90 6.56 25.65
C GLU A 447 29.85 5.97 26.59
N GLU A 448 28.69 5.62 26.05
CA GLU A 448 27.60 4.98 26.79
C GLU A 448 27.82 3.46 27.01
N GLY A 449 28.82 2.86 26.40
CA GLY A 449 29.10 1.42 26.50
C GLY A 449 28.08 0.54 25.77
N ILE A 450 27.36 1.09 24.80
CA ILE A 450 26.35 0.37 24.01
C ILE A 450 27.03 -0.38 22.87
N PRO A 451 26.83 -1.72 22.75
CA PRO A 451 27.49 -2.50 21.71
C PRO A 451 26.90 -2.23 20.32
N PHE A 452 27.77 -2.12 19.32
CA PHE A 452 27.43 -1.97 17.92
C PHE A 452 28.55 -2.49 17.02
N LYS A 453 28.26 -2.74 15.72
CA LYS A 453 29.29 -3.07 14.72
C LYS A 453 29.89 -1.80 14.14
N GLU A 454 31.21 -1.71 14.12
CA GLU A 454 31.94 -0.56 13.59
C GLU A 454 31.82 -0.43 12.06
N ASP A 455 31.90 -1.57 11.36
CA ASP A 455 31.99 -1.65 9.90
C ASP A 455 30.61 -1.90 9.26
N VAL A 456 29.63 -1.03 9.56
CA VAL A 456 28.32 -1.05 8.90
C VAL A 456 28.44 -0.28 7.58
N PRO A 457 28.23 -0.93 6.41
CA PRO A 457 28.30 -0.23 5.12
C PRO A 457 27.24 0.85 5.01
N VAL A 458 27.65 2.04 4.56
CA VAL A 458 26.77 3.18 4.29
C VAL A 458 26.79 3.47 2.80
N GLY A 459 25.66 3.22 2.14
CA GLY A 459 25.45 3.50 0.72
C GLY A 459 24.42 4.58 0.48
N ILE A 460 24.18 4.87 -0.78
CA ILE A 460 23.24 5.90 -1.20
C ILE A 460 22.20 5.34 -2.16
N MET A 461 21.00 5.94 -2.14
CA MET A 461 20.03 5.78 -3.20
C MET A 461 20.32 6.79 -4.31
N VAL A 462 20.58 6.27 -5.51
CA VAL A 462 20.76 7.09 -6.70
C VAL A 462 19.41 7.22 -7.37
N GLU A 463 18.76 8.34 -7.13
CA GLU A 463 17.38 8.61 -7.57
C GLU A 463 17.18 10.06 -8.05
N THR A 464 18.27 10.83 -8.11
CA THR A 464 18.30 12.15 -8.76
C THR A 464 19.25 12.12 -9.96
N ALA A 465 18.94 12.91 -10.98
CA ALA A 465 19.83 13.03 -12.15
C ALA A 465 21.23 13.53 -11.76
N SER A 466 21.33 14.43 -10.78
CA SER A 466 22.61 14.93 -10.27
C SER A 466 23.47 13.81 -9.66
N ALA A 467 22.87 12.92 -8.84
CA ALA A 467 23.57 11.79 -8.25
C ALA A 467 24.04 10.80 -9.32
N ALA A 468 23.20 10.52 -10.32
CA ALA A 468 23.56 9.62 -11.41
C ALA A 468 24.72 10.17 -12.25
N ILE A 469 24.70 11.46 -12.60
CA ILE A 469 25.75 12.12 -13.41
C ILE A 469 27.07 12.18 -12.65
N THR A 470 27.03 12.41 -11.32
CA THR A 470 28.23 12.54 -10.47
C THR A 470 28.54 11.27 -9.67
N SER A 471 28.05 10.12 -10.14
CA SER A 471 28.20 8.84 -9.43
C SER A 471 29.65 8.37 -9.27
N ASP A 472 30.56 8.79 -10.15
CA ASP A 472 32.00 8.60 -9.98
C ASP A 472 32.56 9.30 -8.73
N CYS A 473 32.15 10.55 -8.48
CA CYS A 473 32.53 11.29 -7.26
C CYS A 473 31.86 10.68 -6.01
N LEU A 474 30.56 10.31 -6.11
CA LEU A 474 29.81 9.71 -5.01
C LEU A 474 30.33 8.33 -4.61
N ALA A 475 30.92 7.57 -5.54
CA ALA A 475 31.55 6.29 -5.26
C ALA A 475 32.77 6.40 -4.33
N GLN A 476 33.38 7.57 -4.22
CA GLN A 476 34.51 7.79 -3.31
C GLN A 476 34.10 7.91 -1.84
N VAL A 477 32.83 8.23 -1.58
CA VAL A 477 32.31 8.48 -0.23
C VAL A 477 31.13 7.55 0.15
N SER A 478 30.88 6.53 -0.65
CA SER A 478 29.78 5.57 -0.43
C SER A 478 30.29 4.15 -0.59
N ASP A 479 29.73 3.21 0.17
CA ASP A 479 30.13 1.80 0.11
C ASP A 479 29.39 1.02 -0.98
N PHE A 480 28.17 1.44 -1.33
CA PHE A 480 27.35 0.82 -2.37
C PHE A 480 26.31 1.80 -2.92
N PHE A 481 25.76 1.47 -4.09
CA PHE A 481 24.67 2.20 -4.71
C PHE A 481 23.42 1.35 -4.82
N SER A 482 22.27 1.98 -4.62
CA SER A 482 20.97 1.41 -4.95
C SER A 482 20.20 2.40 -5.85
N LEU A 483 19.82 1.96 -7.04
CA LEU A 483 19.09 2.78 -8.01
C LEU A 483 17.62 2.81 -7.62
N GLY A 484 17.12 3.99 -7.22
CA GLY A 484 15.70 4.28 -6.99
C GLY A 484 15.03 4.70 -8.30
N THR A 485 14.73 3.73 -9.18
CA THR A 485 14.32 4.02 -10.57
C THR A 485 13.03 4.80 -10.66
N ASN A 486 12.13 4.71 -9.68
CA ASN A 486 10.87 5.46 -9.68
C ASN A 486 11.14 6.97 -9.62
N ASP A 487 11.88 7.41 -8.60
CA ASP A 487 12.19 8.82 -8.40
C ASP A 487 13.24 9.31 -9.41
N LEU A 488 14.19 8.46 -9.79
CA LEU A 488 15.13 8.78 -10.88
C LEU A 488 14.37 9.11 -12.18
N THR A 489 13.36 8.33 -12.54
CA THR A 489 12.53 8.59 -13.72
C THR A 489 11.75 9.89 -13.56
N GLN A 490 11.07 10.06 -12.43
CA GLN A 490 10.29 11.24 -12.10
C GLN A 490 11.11 12.54 -12.21
N TYR A 491 12.26 12.59 -11.56
CA TYR A 491 13.11 13.78 -11.55
C TYR A 491 13.86 14.01 -12.87
N THR A 492 14.21 12.93 -13.58
CA THR A 492 14.84 13.05 -14.91
C THR A 492 13.89 13.61 -15.94
N LEU A 493 12.63 13.17 -15.93
CA LEU A 493 11.62 13.62 -16.90
C LEU A 493 10.87 14.88 -16.44
N GLY A 494 11.02 15.30 -15.17
CA GLY A 494 10.27 16.42 -14.61
C GLY A 494 8.76 16.14 -14.52
N ILE A 495 8.37 14.90 -14.23
CA ILE A 495 6.98 14.43 -14.23
C ILE A 495 6.63 13.92 -12.84
N ASP A 496 5.56 14.45 -12.28
CA ASP A 496 4.95 13.90 -11.07
C ASP A 496 4.09 12.67 -11.46
N ARG A 497 4.52 11.47 -11.07
CA ARG A 497 3.82 10.21 -11.38
C ARG A 497 2.47 10.06 -10.69
N GLU A 498 2.21 10.81 -9.62
CA GLU A 498 0.94 10.80 -8.88
C GLU A 498 -0.07 11.79 -9.47
N ASN A 499 0.38 12.74 -10.30
CA ASN A 499 -0.48 13.70 -10.98
C ASN A 499 -1.14 13.08 -12.22
N GLN A 500 -2.44 12.86 -12.15
CA GLN A 500 -3.24 12.22 -13.21
C GLN A 500 -3.14 12.90 -14.58
N HIS A 501 -2.83 14.19 -14.64
CA HIS A 501 -2.72 14.93 -15.90
C HIS A 501 -1.42 14.68 -16.66
N VAL A 502 -0.37 14.23 -15.99
CA VAL A 502 0.95 14.02 -16.60
C VAL A 502 1.52 12.62 -16.38
N ALA A 503 0.88 11.78 -15.55
CA ALA A 503 1.34 10.43 -15.25
C ALA A 503 1.52 9.55 -16.49
N ASN A 504 0.75 9.80 -17.55
CA ASN A 504 0.87 9.10 -18.82
C ASN A 504 2.18 9.39 -19.56
N LEU A 505 2.90 10.44 -19.20
CA LEU A 505 4.21 10.79 -19.74
C LEU A 505 5.36 10.10 -18.99
N TYR A 506 5.07 9.49 -17.84
CA TYR A 506 6.04 8.75 -17.06
C TYR A 506 6.44 7.46 -17.80
N ASN A 507 7.74 7.33 -18.11
CA ASN A 507 8.26 6.18 -18.85
C ASN A 507 9.67 5.82 -18.37
N GLU A 508 9.78 4.71 -17.65
CA GLU A 508 11.05 4.18 -17.15
C GLU A 508 12.01 3.72 -18.28
N PHE A 509 11.47 3.39 -19.47
CA PHE A 509 12.26 3.06 -20.65
C PHE A 509 12.70 4.29 -21.46
N ASN A 510 12.49 5.49 -20.94
CA ASN A 510 13.02 6.69 -21.59
C ASN A 510 14.55 6.60 -21.67
N LEU A 511 15.09 6.92 -22.83
CA LEU A 511 16.53 6.81 -23.10
C LEU A 511 17.40 7.59 -22.12
N ALA A 512 16.94 8.77 -21.64
CA ALA A 512 17.64 9.55 -20.63
C ALA A 512 17.77 8.77 -19.30
N VAL A 513 16.69 8.12 -18.88
CA VAL A 513 16.67 7.30 -17.65
C VAL A 513 17.61 6.10 -17.79
N LEU A 514 17.50 5.36 -18.89
CA LEU A 514 18.34 4.18 -19.16
C LEU A 514 19.82 4.56 -19.24
N ARG A 515 20.15 5.70 -19.83
CA ARG A 515 21.54 6.23 -19.87
C ARG A 515 22.06 6.58 -18.49
N LEU A 516 21.25 7.20 -17.62
CA LEU A 516 21.63 7.51 -16.24
C LEU A 516 21.86 6.24 -15.40
N ILE A 517 21.02 5.23 -15.58
CA ILE A 517 21.19 3.91 -14.94
C ILE A 517 22.51 3.28 -15.40
N ASN A 518 22.77 3.25 -16.70
CA ASN A 518 23.99 2.66 -17.26
C ASN A 518 25.25 3.43 -16.84
N LEU A 519 25.20 4.76 -16.83
CA LEU A 519 26.31 5.61 -16.36
C LEU A 519 26.62 5.32 -14.89
N THR A 520 25.59 5.27 -14.04
CA THR A 520 25.76 4.96 -12.61
C THR A 520 26.39 3.60 -12.42
N TYR A 521 25.92 2.58 -13.14
CA TYR A 521 26.48 1.23 -13.09
C TYR A 521 27.96 1.21 -13.52
N SER A 522 28.29 1.87 -14.64
CA SER A 522 29.65 1.92 -15.16
C SER A 522 30.61 2.60 -14.20
N ASN A 523 30.22 3.77 -13.64
CA ASN A 523 31.05 4.52 -12.68
C ASN A 523 31.25 3.74 -11.37
N ALA A 524 30.20 3.14 -10.84
CA ALA A 524 30.27 2.32 -9.63
C ALA A 524 31.16 1.08 -9.83
N THR A 525 31.01 0.39 -10.96
CA THR A 525 31.81 -0.78 -11.30
C THR A 525 33.29 -0.42 -11.45
N ALA A 526 33.60 0.71 -12.10
CA ALA A 526 34.96 1.22 -12.21
C ALA A 526 35.58 1.54 -10.85
N ALA A 527 34.77 1.98 -9.88
CA ALA A 527 35.18 2.23 -8.49
C ALA A 527 35.13 0.98 -7.59
N GLY A 528 34.76 -0.20 -8.12
CA GLY A 528 34.61 -1.44 -7.34
C GLY A 528 33.44 -1.43 -6.35
N LYS A 529 32.42 -0.60 -6.58
CA LYS A 529 31.26 -0.47 -5.68
C LYS A 529 30.08 -1.32 -6.16
N PRO A 530 29.43 -2.07 -5.25
CA PRO A 530 28.22 -2.83 -5.60
C PRO A 530 27.08 -1.90 -6.01
N VAL A 531 26.31 -2.34 -7.03
CA VAL A 531 25.11 -1.66 -7.50
C VAL A 531 23.92 -2.59 -7.38
N ALA A 532 22.81 -2.08 -6.83
CA ALA A 532 21.50 -2.74 -6.82
C ALA A 532 20.44 -1.83 -7.46
N VAL A 533 19.30 -2.42 -7.84
CA VAL A 533 18.10 -1.66 -8.22
C VAL A 533 16.99 -2.04 -7.25
N CYS A 534 16.31 -1.04 -6.67
CA CYS A 534 15.21 -1.25 -5.73
C CYS A 534 13.89 -0.56 -6.15
N GLY A 535 13.89 0.17 -7.26
CA GLY A 535 12.66 0.70 -7.86
C GLY A 535 11.81 -0.38 -8.52
N GLU A 536 10.64 -0.01 -9.00
CA GLU A 536 9.67 -0.94 -9.60
C GLU A 536 10.21 -1.68 -10.84
N MET A 537 11.16 -1.09 -11.56
CA MET A 537 11.87 -1.76 -12.66
C MET A 537 12.47 -3.11 -12.25
N ALA A 538 12.92 -3.26 -11.01
CA ALA A 538 13.49 -4.52 -10.53
C ALA A 538 12.48 -5.67 -10.45
N GLY A 539 11.18 -5.38 -10.44
CA GLY A 539 10.09 -6.36 -10.37
C GLY A 539 9.39 -6.64 -11.71
N ARG A 540 9.69 -5.89 -12.75
CA ARG A 540 9.03 -6.01 -14.08
C ARG A 540 9.89 -6.84 -15.03
N GLN A 541 9.28 -7.80 -15.73
CA GLN A 541 10.00 -8.75 -16.58
C GLN A 541 10.83 -8.09 -17.67
N ASP A 542 10.21 -7.12 -18.41
CA ASP A 542 10.86 -6.35 -19.45
C ASP A 542 12.06 -5.55 -18.94
N SER A 543 11.88 -4.90 -17.78
CA SER A 543 12.93 -4.10 -17.14
C SER A 543 14.07 -4.98 -16.59
N ILE A 544 13.76 -6.13 -15.99
CA ILE A 544 14.75 -7.09 -15.50
C ILE A 544 15.70 -7.54 -16.63
N MET A 545 15.14 -7.80 -17.82
CA MET A 545 15.96 -8.19 -18.97
C MET A 545 16.91 -7.07 -19.40
N VAL A 546 16.44 -5.83 -19.42
CA VAL A 546 17.28 -4.67 -19.77
C VAL A 546 18.34 -4.40 -18.72
N LEU A 547 17.96 -4.39 -17.43
CA LEU A 547 18.90 -4.19 -16.31
C LEU A 547 19.95 -5.30 -16.25
N GLY A 548 19.52 -6.55 -16.44
CA GLY A 548 20.42 -7.70 -16.52
C GLY A 548 21.42 -7.59 -17.66
N GLY A 549 20.98 -7.14 -18.83
CA GLY A 549 21.86 -6.90 -19.99
C GLY A 549 22.83 -5.72 -19.80
N MET A 550 22.48 -4.71 -18.97
CA MET A 550 23.41 -3.65 -18.58
C MET A 550 24.52 -4.12 -17.62
N GLY A 551 24.40 -5.34 -17.07
CA GLY A 551 25.38 -5.88 -16.11
C GLY A 551 24.90 -5.87 -14.67
N ILE A 552 23.74 -5.31 -14.35
CA ILE A 552 23.23 -5.25 -12.98
C ILE A 552 22.75 -6.64 -12.55
N ARG A 553 23.28 -7.14 -11.41
CA ARG A 553 23.02 -8.48 -10.89
C ARG A 553 22.28 -8.50 -9.55
N ASN A 554 22.07 -7.34 -8.93
CA ASN A 554 21.38 -7.23 -7.65
C ASN A 554 20.05 -6.49 -7.88
N LEU A 555 18.95 -7.21 -7.72
CA LEU A 555 17.59 -6.69 -7.94
C LEU A 555 16.77 -6.84 -6.66
N SER A 556 16.09 -5.78 -6.25
CA SER A 556 15.26 -5.78 -5.05
C SER A 556 13.82 -5.44 -5.42
N MET A 557 12.88 -6.31 -5.06
CA MET A 557 11.51 -6.29 -5.51
C MET A 557 10.54 -6.75 -4.42
N SER A 558 9.23 -6.65 -4.68
CA SER A 558 8.24 -7.27 -3.80
C SER A 558 8.55 -8.78 -3.62
N PRO A 559 8.47 -9.33 -2.40
CA PRO A 559 8.76 -10.74 -2.11
C PRO A 559 8.05 -11.72 -3.06
N LYS A 560 6.79 -11.46 -3.39
CA LYS A 560 5.96 -12.30 -4.28
C LYS A 560 6.49 -12.43 -5.72
N LEU A 561 7.40 -11.57 -6.14
CA LEU A 561 7.96 -11.56 -7.50
C LEU A 561 9.27 -12.38 -7.62
N ILE A 562 9.88 -12.73 -6.50
CA ILE A 562 11.21 -13.36 -6.47
C ILE A 562 11.23 -14.70 -7.24
N SER A 563 10.31 -15.62 -6.92
CA SER A 563 10.24 -16.92 -7.58
C SER A 563 9.99 -16.80 -9.10
N ARG A 564 9.13 -15.86 -9.51
CA ARG A 564 8.87 -15.58 -10.92
C ARG A 564 10.08 -14.99 -11.64
N THR A 565 10.86 -14.16 -10.94
CA THR A 565 12.10 -13.61 -11.49
C THR A 565 13.18 -14.68 -11.64
N LYS A 566 13.30 -15.61 -10.67
CA LYS A 566 14.18 -16.77 -10.79
C LYS A 566 13.84 -17.61 -12.03
N GLU A 567 12.56 -17.88 -12.24
CA GLU A 567 12.08 -18.60 -13.42
C GLU A 567 12.40 -17.82 -14.70
N LEU A 568 12.12 -16.52 -14.76
CA LEU A 568 12.40 -15.66 -15.91
C LEU A 568 13.88 -15.74 -16.30
N LEU A 569 14.79 -15.50 -15.35
CA LEU A 569 16.23 -15.51 -15.59
C LEU A 569 16.73 -16.85 -16.09
N SER A 570 16.15 -17.97 -15.63
CA SER A 570 16.52 -19.31 -16.09
C SER A 570 16.23 -19.59 -17.56
N ARG A 571 15.48 -18.72 -18.23
CA ARG A 571 15.11 -18.83 -19.65
C ARG A 571 16.07 -18.12 -20.61
N PHE A 572 16.98 -17.31 -20.09
CA PHE A 572 17.88 -16.46 -20.90
C PHE A 572 19.35 -16.74 -20.61
N THR A 573 20.22 -16.50 -21.58
CA THR A 573 21.66 -16.34 -21.39
C THR A 573 22.00 -14.87 -21.18
N ILE A 574 23.19 -14.58 -20.71
CA ILE A 574 23.65 -13.18 -20.56
C ILE A 574 23.77 -12.49 -21.92
N GLU A 575 24.26 -13.19 -22.94
CA GLU A 575 24.34 -12.67 -24.30
C GLU A 575 22.97 -12.21 -24.85
N GLU A 576 21.91 -13.03 -24.61
CA GLU A 576 20.53 -12.65 -24.97
C GLU A 576 20.06 -11.41 -24.24
N LEU A 577 20.37 -11.25 -22.95
CA LEU A 577 20.03 -10.07 -22.15
C LEU A 577 20.80 -8.84 -22.61
N GLU A 578 22.10 -8.98 -22.92
CA GLU A 578 22.93 -7.88 -23.46
C GLU A 578 22.41 -7.37 -24.79
N ALA A 579 21.98 -8.27 -25.69
CA ALA A 579 21.36 -7.89 -26.95
C ALA A 579 20.06 -7.12 -26.76
N ILE A 580 19.22 -7.51 -25.78
CA ILE A 580 17.99 -6.78 -25.43
C ILE A 580 18.33 -5.38 -24.89
N SER A 581 19.28 -5.27 -24.00
CA SER A 581 19.72 -3.99 -23.41
C SER A 581 20.30 -3.06 -24.47
N ALA A 582 21.18 -3.57 -25.33
CA ALA A 582 21.79 -2.80 -26.41
C ALA A 582 20.75 -2.20 -27.36
N LYS A 583 19.71 -2.96 -27.69
CA LYS A 583 18.58 -2.49 -28.50
C LYS A 583 17.85 -1.30 -27.87
N HIS A 584 17.67 -1.31 -26.54
CA HIS A 584 17.00 -0.22 -25.83
C HIS A 584 17.88 1.03 -25.69
N LEU A 585 19.20 0.85 -25.50
CA LEU A 585 20.15 1.93 -25.41
C LEU A 585 20.50 2.58 -26.77
N SER A 586 20.33 1.84 -27.87
CA SER A 586 20.64 2.31 -29.23
C SER A 586 19.48 3.01 -29.96
N LYS A 587 18.26 2.99 -29.42
CA LYS A 587 17.08 3.64 -30.03
C LYS A 587 17.19 5.16 -30.03
N VAL A 588 18.02 5.71 -30.89
CA VAL A 588 18.24 7.17 -31.00
C VAL A 588 17.49 7.81 -32.18
N TRP A 589 17.08 7.08 -33.22
CA TRP A 589 16.59 7.72 -34.45
C TRP A 589 15.34 7.12 -35.10
N ASP A 590 14.93 5.90 -34.78
CA ASP A 590 13.82 5.26 -35.52
C ASP A 590 12.40 5.69 -35.06
N GLN A 591 12.27 6.42 -33.96
CA GLN A 591 10.96 6.88 -33.44
C GLN A 591 10.56 8.30 -33.91
N LEU A 592 11.39 9.02 -34.64
CA LEU A 592 11.05 10.35 -35.18
C LEU A 592 10.43 10.28 -36.58
N ASN A 593 10.31 9.09 -37.19
CA ASN A 593 9.79 8.90 -38.53
C ASN A 593 8.55 7.99 -38.60
N THR A 594 7.86 7.76 -37.49
CA THR A 594 6.50 7.21 -37.44
C THR A 594 5.61 8.15 -36.65
#